data_af901968dc646ac00dc45f994a40d395
#
_entry.id   af901968dc646ac00dc45f994a40d395
#
_cell.length_a   1.000
_cell.length_b   1.000
_cell.length_c   1.000
_cell.angle_alpha   90.00
_cell.angle_beta   90.00
_cell.angle_gamma   90.00
#
_symmetry.space_group_name_H-M   'P 1'
#
loop_
_entity.id
_entity.type
_entity.pdbx_description
1 polymer ?
#
loop_
_entity_poly.entity_id
_entity_poly.type
_entity_poly.pdbx_seq_one_letter_code
_entity_poly.pdbx_strand_id
1 'polypeptide(L)'
;MPKKFMKVERIEHGTVIDHILPGMAFDVLRVLGLSNDRGMSILINSHSKKGGKKDILKIEDVELSGEEANRVALVSPQATINIIVEGKVVKKFYAEAPKVVRGILTCSNPNCISRQKEPVTSEFRLSPDESHRYVCAYCERDIIDLAKRVRA
;
A
#
# COMPACT_ATOMS: atom_id res chain seq x y z
N MET A 1 30.68 -20.89 -12.32
CA MET A 1 29.33 -20.49 -11.92
C MET A 1 29.15 -19.00 -12.15
N PRO A 2 28.12 -18.64 -12.88
CA PRO A 2 27.82 -17.22 -13.02
C PRO A 2 27.49 -16.63 -11.67
N LYS A 3 28.14 -15.55 -11.29
CA LYS A 3 27.80 -14.82 -10.07
C LYS A 3 26.42 -14.17 -10.26
N LYS A 4 25.52 -14.39 -9.31
CA LYS A 4 24.27 -13.65 -9.28
C LYS A 4 24.52 -12.29 -8.67
N PHE A 5 24.31 -11.25 -9.44
CA PHE A 5 24.37 -9.89 -8.93
C PHE A 5 23.00 -9.45 -8.47
N MET A 6 22.95 -8.76 -7.35
CA MET A 6 21.72 -8.14 -6.89
C MET A 6 21.46 -6.88 -7.73
N LYS A 7 20.21 -6.72 -8.17
CA LYS A 7 19.81 -5.53 -8.92
C LYS A 7 19.82 -4.25 -8.08
N VAL A 8 19.64 -4.39 -6.78
CA VAL A 8 19.63 -3.30 -5.81
C VAL A 8 20.36 -3.76 -4.56
N GLU A 9 20.93 -2.80 -3.84
CA GLU A 9 21.62 -3.09 -2.59
C GLU A 9 20.66 -3.59 -1.51
N ARG A 10 21.20 -4.41 -0.61
CA ARG A 10 20.50 -4.80 0.60
C ARG A 10 20.41 -3.61 1.54
N ILE A 11 19.28 -3.45 2.19
CA ILE A 11 19.15 -2.44 3.23
C ILE A 11 19.56 -3.05 4.57
N GLU A 12 20.23 -2.23 5.40
CA GLU A 12 20.62 -2.65 6.75
C GLU A 12 19.49 -2.46 7.73
N HIS A 13 18.76 -1.35 7.62
CA HIS A 13 17.61 -1.01 8.47
C HIS A 13 16.51 -0.43 7.60
N GLY A 14 15.30 -0.85 7.81
CA GLY A 14 14.15 -0.30 7.11
C GLY A 14 13.04 -1.31 6.89
N THR A 15 12.26 -1.07 5.86
CA THR A 15 11.11 -1.90 5.50
C THR A 15 11.21 -2.33 4.05
N VAL A 16 10.93 -3.60 3.80
CA VAL A 16 10.77 -4.14 2.44
C VAL A 16 9.34 -4.59 2.27
N ILE A 17 8.65 -3.99 1.32
CA ILE A 17 7.29 -4.39 0.95
C ILE A 17 7.40 -5.24 -0.30
N ASP A 18 7.09 -6.52 -0.18
CA ASP A 18 7.17 -7.50 -1.25
C ASP A 18 5.79 -7.95 -1.69
N HIS A 19 5.71 -8.65 -2.81
CA HIS A 19 4.46 -9.19 -3.36
C HIS A 19 3.41 -8.11 -3.63
N ILE A 20 3.88 -6.92 -4.01
CA ILE A 20 3.01 -5.85 -4.47
C ILE A 20 2.50 -6.24 -5.87
N LEU A 21 1.23 -6.01 -6.14
CA LEU A 21 0.67 -6.25 -7.47
C LEU A 21 1.46 -5.48 -8.53
N PRO A 22 1.74 -6.10 -9.68
CA PRO A 22 2.53 -5.46 -10.74
C PRO A 22 1.98 -4.10 -11.13
N GLY A 23 2.86 -3.09 -11.15
CA GLY A 23 2.48 -1.72 -11.51
C GLY A 23 1.93 -0.89 -10.36
N MET A 24 1.82 -1.44 -9.14
CA MET A 24 1.21 -0.75 -8.00
C MET A 24 2.23 -0.14 -7.02
N ALA A 25 3.53 -0.28 -7.28
CA ALA A 25 4.56 0.23 -6.34
C ALA A 25 4.43 1.73 -6.07
N PHE A 26 4.17 2.53 -7.10
CA PHE A 26 3.99 3.97 -6.91
C PHE A 26 2.73 4.31 -6.13
N ASP A 27 1.66 3.55 -6.32
CA ASP A 27 0.43 3.73 -5.56
C ASP A 27 0.63 3.37 -4.09
N VAL A 28 1.41 2.32 -3.82
CA VAL A 28 1.80 1.96 -2.45
C VAL A 28 2.58 3.09 -1.81
N LEU A 29 3.56 3.64 -2.52
CA LEU A 29 4.36 4.76 -2.01
C LEU A 29 3.47 5.97 -1.69
N ARG A 30 2.51 6.27 -2.56
CA ARG A 30 1.59 7.38 -2.36
C ARG A 30 0.69 7.18 -1.15
N VAL A 31 0.16 5.96 -0.96
CA VAL A 31 -0.74 5.68 0.18
C VAL A 31 -0.01 5.75 1.52
N LEU A 32 1.29 5.50 1.53
CA LEU A 32 2.12 5.62 2.72
C LEU A 32 2.44 7.07 3.08
N GLY A 33 2.39 7.98 2.10
CA GLY A 33 2.65 9.40 2.34
C GLY A 33 4.05 9.71 2.82
N LEU A 34 5.04 8.90 2.42
CA LEU A 34 6.42 9.10 2.85
C LEU A 34 7.11 10.22 2.08
N SER A 35 8.02 10.93 2.76
CA SER A 35 8.81 11.97 2.11
C SER A 35 9.87 11.36 1.18
N ASN A 36 10.26 12.15 0.17
CA ASN A 36 11.20 11.70 -0.87
C ASN A 36 12.67 11.82 -0.47
N ASP A 37 12.97 12.20 0.76
CA ASP A 37 14.34 12.43 1.24
C ASP A 37 15.01 11.16 1.79
N ARG A 38 14.35 10.02 1.69
CA ARG A 38 14.85 8.75 2.19
C ARG A 38 15.40 7.91 1.05
N GLY A 39 16.37 7.06 1.36
CA GLY A 39 16.83 6.06 0.40
C GLY A 39 15.72 5.07 0.12
N MET A 40 15.33 4.94 -1.13
CA MET A 40 14.30 4.01 -1.57
C MET A 40 14.71 3.32 -2.84
N SER A 41 14.32 2.06 -2.97
CA SER A 41 14.50 1.29 -4.19
C SER A 41 13.18 0.67 -4.60
N ILE A 42 12.84 0.78 -5.87
CA ILE A 42 11.60 0.25 -6.42
C ILE A 42 11.94 -0.72 -7.55
N LEU A 43 11.43 -1.94 -7.47
CA LEU A 43 11.49 -2.92 -8.55
C LEU A 43 10.09 -3.12 -9.10
N ILE A 44 9.92 -2.86 -10.38
CA ILE A 44 8.63 -2.99 -11.05
C ILE A 44 8.68 -4.19 -12.00
N ASN A 45 7.63 -5.00 -11.97
CA ASN A 45 7.51 -6.19 -12.83
C ASN A 45 8.68 -7.17 -12.65
N SER A 46 9.10 -7.38 -11.43
CA SER A 46 10.11 -8.37 -11.08
C SER A 46 9.51 -9.78 -11.10
N HIS A 47 10.33 -10.77 -11.44
CA HIS A 47 9.87 -12.16 -11.43
C HIS A 47 9.57 -12.64 -10.02
N SER A 48 8.40 -13.27 -9.84
CA SER A 48 8.01 -13.88 -8.59
C SER A 48 8.34 -15.38 -8.61
N LYS A 49 8.82 -15.91 -7.49
CA LYS A 49 9.07 -17.35 -7.34
C LYS A 49 7.79 -18.18 -7.42
N LYS A 50 6.65 -17.55 -7.15
CA LYS A 50 5.33 -18.19 -7.23
C LYS A 50 4.74 -18.16 -8.64
N GLY A 51 5.49 -17.65 -9.61
CA GLY A 51 5.03 -17.42 -10.97
C GLY A 51 4.48 -15.99 -11.12
N GLY A 52 4.49 -15.49 -12.37
CA GLY A 52 4.05 -14.13 -12.67
C GLY A 52 5.06 -13.07 -12.22
N LYS A 53 4.57 -11.86 -12.08
CA LYS A 53 5.39 -10.70 -11.74
C LYS A 53 4.89 -10.02 -10.48
N LYS A 54 5.77 -9.27 -9.84
CA LYS A 54 5.47 -8.52 -8.64
C LYS A 54 6.29 -7.23 -8.62
N ASP A 55 5.84 -6.26 -7.83
CA ASP A 55 6.63 -5.09 -7.51
C ASP A 55 7.20 -5.22 -6.10
N ILE A 56 8.33 -4.58 -5.85
CA ILE A 56 8.98 -4.56 -4.53
C ILE A 56 9.37 -3.12 -4.22
N LEU A 57 9.10 -2.68 -2.99
CA LEU A 57 9.49 -1.37 -2.49
C LEU A 57 10.39 -1.55 -1.28
N LYS A 58 11.61 -0.99 -1.32
CA LYS A 58 12.55 -0.98 -0.20
C LYS A 58 12.69 0.45 0.31
N ILE A 59 12.49 0.65 1.60
CA ILE A 59 12.54 1.97 2.24
C ILE A 59 13.57 1.92 3.36
N GLU A 60 14.61 2.73 3.26
CA GLU A 60 15.65 2.78 4.29
C GLU A 60 15.19 3.58 5.50
N ASP A 61 15.61 3.14 6.69
CA ASP A 61 15.44 3.82 7.97
C ASP A 61 13.98 4.13 8.36
N VAL A 62 13.05 3.33 7.87
CA VAL A 62 11.63 3.43 8.23
C VAL A 62 11.12 2.07 8.68
N GLU A 63 10.56 2.03 9.88
CA GLU A 63 9.82 0.87 10.36
C GLU A 63 8.34 1.23 10.31
N LEU A 64 7.59 0.59 9.41
CA LEU A 64 6.16 0.85 9.28
C LEU A 64 5.39 0.29 10.46
N SER A 65 4.49 1.09 11.01
CA SER A 65 3.53 0.63 12.01
C SER A 65 2.49 -0.29 11.37
N GLY A 66 1.76 -1.04 12.20
CA GLY A 66 0.68 -1.89 11.70
C GLY A 66 -0.39 -1.09 10.95
N GLU A 67 -0.71 0.10 11.43
CA GLU A 67 -1.69 0.98 10.79
C GLU A 67 -1.21 1.45 9.42
N GLU A 68 0.05 1.91 9.33
CA GLU A 68 0.64 2.30 8.05
C GLU A 68 0.70 1.13 7.07
N ALA A 69 1.11 -0.04 7.55
CA ALA A 69 1.18 -1.24 6.74
C ALA A 69 -0.20 -1.64 6.20
N ASN A 70 -1.24 -1.46 6.99
CA ASN A 70 -2.59 -1.80 6.56
C ASN A 70 -3.11 -0.90 5.44
N ARG A 71 -2.59 0.33 5.32
CA ARG A 71 -2.92 1.20 4.19
C ARG A 71 -2.44 0.61 2.86
N VAL A 72 -1.34 -0.15 2.90
CA VAL A 72 -0.83 -0.82 1.70
C VAL A 72 -1.87 -1.78 1.12
N ALA A 73 -2.66 -2.41 1.98
CA ALA A 73 -3.70 -3.34 1.54
C ALA A 73 -4.82 -2.65 0.74
N LEU A 74 -4.94 -1.33 0.80
CA LEU A 74 -5.92 -0.60 -0.01
C LEU A 74 -5.62 -0.72 -1.50
N VAL A 75 -4.35 -0.81 -1.86
CA VAL A 75 -3.92 -0.91 -3.26
C VAL A 75 -3.32 -2.27 -3.59
N SER A 76 -2.80 -2.98 -2.60
CA SER A 76 -2.20 -4.30 -2.80
C SER A 76 -2.47 -5.21 -1.59
N PRO A 77 -3.62 -5.87 -1.55
CA PRO A 77 -4.03 -6.66 -0.37
C PRO A 77 -3.17 -7.91 -0.12
N GLN A 78 -2.33 -8.31 -1.05
CA GLN A 78 -1.46 -9.49 -0.90
C GLN A 78 -0.03 -9.13 -0.53
N ALA A 79 0.25 -7.85 -0.30
CA ALA A 79 1.59 -7.39 0.01
C ALA A 79 2.09 -7.94 1.36
N THR A 80 3.38 -8.21 1.41
CA THR A 80 4.06 -8.67 2.62
C THR A 80 4.98 -7.57 3.11
N ILE A 81 4.92 -7.28 4.41
CA ILE A 81 5.75 -6.27 5.04
C ILE A 81 6.87 -6.96 5.80
N ASN A 82 8.11 -6.61 5.49
CA ASN A 82 9.30 -7.16 6.14
C ASN A 82 10.08 -6.04 6.81
N ILE A 83 10.26 -6.13 8.11
CA ILE A 83 11.07 -5.17 8.85
C ILE A 83 12.49 -5.70 8.94
N ILE A 84 13.47 -4.89 8.51
CA ILE A 84 14.88 -5.25 8.44
C ILE A 84 15.64 -4.52 9.53
N VAL A 85 16.42 -5.26 10.31
CA VAL A 85 17.35 -4.71 11.31
C VAL A 85 18.66 -5.46 11.17
N GLU A 86 19.76 -4.72 11.05
CA GLU A 86 21.12 -5.31 10.84
C GLU A 86 21.15 -6.30 9.67
N GLY A 87 20.47 -5.96 8.58
CA GLY A 87 20.43 -6.77 7.37
C GLY A 87 19.56 -8.02 7.45
N LYS A 88 18.86 -8.23 8.55
CA LYS A 88 18.04 -9.43 8.76
C LYS A 88 16.56 -9.07 8.93
N VAL A 89 15.69 -9.92 8.43
CA VAL A 89 14.25 -9.78 8.64
C VAL A 89 13.93 -10.17 10.08
N VAL A 90 13.52 -9.18 10.88
CA VAL A 90 13.17 -9.41 12.29
C VAL A 90 11.68 -9.53 12.51
N LYS A 91 10.87 -9.05 11.54
CA LYS A 91 9.42 -9.14 11.63
C LYS A 91 8.87 -9.22 10.21
N LYS A 92 7.91 -10.12 10.02
CA LYS A 92 7.24 -10.31 8.74
C LYS A 92 5.75 -10.45 8.99
N PHE A 93 4.95 -9.68 8.28
CA PHE A 93 3.50 -9.76 8.40
C PHE A 93 2.82 -9.36 7.09
N TYR A 94 1.56 -9.73 6.95
CA TYR A 94 0.75 -9.38 5.80
C TYR A 94 -0.01 -8.09 6.07
N ALA A 95 -0.16 -7.25 5.04
CA ALA A 95 -1.03 -6.09 5.13
C ALA A 95 -2.48 -6.57 5.16
N GLU A 96 -3.25 -6.07 6.12
CA GLU A 96 -4.67 -6.38 6.25
C GLU A 96 -5.50 -5.17 5.81
N ALA A 97 -6.51 -5.42 4.99
CA ALA A 97 -7.41 -4.36 4.54
C ALA A 97 -8.14 -3.75 5.75
N PRO A 98 -8.03 -2.43 5.98
CA PRO A 98 -8.75 -1.80 7.09
C PRO A 98 -10.26 -1.96 6.92
N LYS A 99 -10.96 -2.18 8.01
CA LYS A 99 -12.43 -2.30 7.97
C LYS A 99 -13.10 -0.95 7.71
N VAL A 100 -12.48 0.12 8.19
CA VAL A 100 -12.97 1.49 8.04
C VAL A 100 -11.80 2.39 7.65
N VAL A 101 -12.02 3.23 6.64
CA VAL A 101 -11.02 4.19 6.17
C VAL A 101 -11.61 5.59 6.25
N ARG A 102 -11.00 6.46 7.04
CA ARG A 102 -11.45 7.84 7.22
C ARG A 102 -10.41 8.84 6.74
N GLY A 103 -10.85 9.81 5.95
CA GLY A 103 -10.02 10.95 5.54
C GLY A 103 -8.92 10.66 4.53
N ILE A 104 -8.77 9.42 4.11
CA ILE A 104 -7.68 9.01 3.20
C ILE A 104 -8.17 8.93 1.75
N LEU A 105 -9.41 8.48 1.57
CA LEU A 105 -9.99 8.28 0.24
C LEU A 105 -10.95 9.39 -0.13
N THR A 106 -10.98 9.75 -1.41
CA THR A 106 -11.95 10.68 -1.97
C THR A 106 -13.04 9.88 -2.67
N CYS A 107 -14.29 10.13 -2.33
CA CYS A 107 -15.42 9.43 -2.96
C CYS A 107 -15.41 9.63 -4.47
N SER A 108 -15.72 8.57 -5.23
CA SER A 108 -15.80 8.66 -6.68
C SER A 108 -17.09 9.34 -7.17
N ASN A 109 -18.09 9.46 -6.31
CA ASN A 109 -19.33 10.17 -6.64
C ASN A 109 -19.13 11.68 -6.44
N PRO A 110 -19.14 12.49 -7.51
CA PRO A 110 -18.89 13.93 -7.40
C PRO A 110 -20.00 14.66 -6.59
N ASN A 111 -21.16 14.07 -6.45
CA ASN A 111 -22.28 14.65 -5.70
C ASN A 111 -22.35 14.18 -4.25
N CYS A 112 -21.39 13.36 -3.79
CA CYS A 112 -21.37 12.91 -2.41
C CYS A 112 -21.10 14.08 -1.47
N ILE A 113 -21.78 14.12 -0.32
CA ILE A 113 -21.59 15.18 0.68
C ILE A 113 -20.13 15.27 1.17
N SER A 114 -19.40 14.16 1.17
CA SER A 114 -17.99 14.15 1.57
C SER A 114 -17.08 14.92 0.60
N ARG A 115 -17.57 15.25 -0.59
CA ARG A 115 -16.84 16.04 -1.61
C ARG A 115 -17.32 17.47 -1.71
N GLN A 116 -18.31 17.86 -0.92
CA GLN A 116 -18.83 19.21 -0.92
C GLN A 116 -18.04 20.10 0.06
N LYS A 117 -18.38 21.37 0.12
CA LYS A 117 -17.74 22.34 1.03
C LYS A 117 -18.05 22.09 2.50
N GLU A 118 -18.92 21.14 2.78
CA GLU A 118 -19.28 20.79 4.14
C GLU A 118 -18.09 20.14 4.87
N PRO A 119 -17.91 20.41 6.17
CA PRO A 119 -16.78 19.84 6.93
C PRO A 119 -17.03 18.38 7.31
N VAL A 120 -17.20 17.52 6.30
CA VAL A 120 -17.47 16.11 6.49
C VAL A 120 -16.23 15.32 6.09
N THR A 121 -15.71 14.53 7.03
CA THR A 121 -14.60 13.63 6.76
C THR A 121 -15.08 12.41 6.00
N SER A 122 -14.41 12.07 4.90
CA SER A 122 -14.76 10.88 4.13
C SER A 122 -14.64 9.62 4.99
N GLU A 123 -15.58 8.70 4.82
CA GLU A 123 -15.55 7.42 5.51
C GLU A 123 -15.98 6.33 4.54
N PHE A 124 -15.18 5.29 4.47
CA PHE A 124 -15.45 4.10 3.65
C PHE A 124 -15.40 2.87 4.52
N ARG A 125 -16.30 1.94 4.27
CA ARG A 125 -16.37 0.68 5.00
C ARG A 125 -16.14 -0.48 4.05
N LEU A 126 -15.32 -1.42 4.51
CA LEU A 126 -15.08 -2.65 3.76
C LEU A 126 -16.35 -3.49 3.77
N SER A 127 -16.78 -3.90 2.59
CA SER A 127 -17.93 -4.79 2.45
C SER A 127 -17.67 -6.11 3.20
N PRO A 128 -18.66 -6.69 3.90
CA PRO A 128 -18.47 -7.95 4.62
C PRO A 128 -18.29 -9.15 3.71
N ASP A 129 -18.56 -9.03 2.41
CA ASP A 129 -18.31 -10.12 1.46
C ASP A 129 -16.82 -10.20 1.10
N GLU A 130 -16.43 -11.24 0.36
CA GLU A 130 -15.03 -11.48 0.02
C GLU A 130 -14.50 -10.63 -1.14
N SER A 131 -15.29 -9.66 -1.62
CA SER A 131 -14.94 -8.88 -2.81
C SER A 131 -13.94 -7.76 -2.57
N HIS A 132 -13.57 -7.47 -1.34
CA HIS A 132 -12.68 -6.37 -0.95
C HIS A 132 -13.14 -5.01 -1.47
N ARG A 133 -14.46 -4.80 -1.55
CA ARG A 133 -15.05 -3.53 -1.98
C ARG A 133 -15.17 -2.58 -0.80
N TYR A 134 -14.86 -1.32 -1.05
CA TYR A 134 -15.10 -0.24 -0.09
C TYR A 134 -16.34 0.54 -0.52
N VAL A 135 -17.22 0.78 0.43
CA VAL A 135 -18.49 1.47 0.23
C VAL A 135 -18.48 2.77 1.01
N CYS A 136 -18.84 3.87 0.36
CA CYS A 136 -18.94 5.16 1.01
C CYS A 136 -20.05 5.13 2.07
N ALA A 137 -19.72 5.55 3.29
CA ALA A 137 -20.70 5.58 4.40
C ALA A 137 -21.82 6.62 4.19
N TYR A 138 -21.59 7.61 3.33
CA TYR A 138 -22.55 8.68 3.09
C TYR A 138 -23.47 8.42 1.91
N CYS A 139 -22.90 8.12 0.73
CA CYS A 139 -23.70 7.91 -0.48
C CYS A 139 -23.97 6.43 -0.79
N GLU A 140 -23.37 5.53 -0.02
CA GLU A 140 -23.56 4.08 -0.12
C GLU A 140 -23.16 3.47 -1.46
N ARG A 141 -22.31 4.16 -2.22
CA ARG A 141 -21.79 3.67 -3.49
C ARG A 141 -20.39 3.06 -3.30
N ASP A 142 -20.09 2.06 -4.12
CA ASP A 142 -18.74 1.50 -4.18
C ASP A 142 -17.76 2.55 -4.69
N ILE A 143 -16.55 2.56 -4.13
CA ILE A 143 -15.49 3.40 -4.67
C ILE A 143 -14.93 2.75 -5.94
N ILE A 144 -14.73 3.58 -6.96
CA ILE A 144 -14.18 3.14 -8.25
C ILE A 144 -12.74 3.64 -8.36
N ASP A 145 -11.84 2.80 -8.89
CA ASP A 145 -10.43 3.12 -9.06
C ASP A 145 -9.78 3.60 -7.75
N LEU A 146 -9.89 2.79 -6.71
CA LEU A 146 -9.49 3.13 -5.35
C LEU A 146 -8.07 3.73 -5.29
N ALA A 147 -7.10 3.12 -5.99
CA ALA A 147 -5.72 3.60 -5.98
C ALA A 147 -5.59 5.06 -6.41
N LYS A 148 -6.44 5.51 -7.34
CA LYS A 148 -6.46 6.90 -7.81
C LYS A 148 -7.19 7.84 -6.86
N ARG A 149 -7.92 7.30 -5.90
CA ARG A 149 -8.73 8.08 -4.96
C ARG A 149 -8.03 8.35 -3.63
N VAL A 150 -6.83 7.82 -3.46
CA VAL A 150 -6.05 8.05 -2.26
C VAL A 150 -5.54 9.49 -2.26
N ARG A 151 -5.80 10.19 -1.16
CA ARG A 151 -5.29 11.56 -0.98
C ARG A 151 -3.80 11.50 -0.66
N ALA A 152 -3.07 12.32 -1.37
CA ALA A 152 -1.64 12.46 -1.13
C ALA A 152 -1.36 13.22 0.16
#